data_b7dceb1d31fa15938167bd48ce31ec27
#
_entry.id   b7dceb1d31fa15938167bd48ce31ec27
#
_cell.length_a   1.000
_cell.length_b   1.000
_cell.length_c   1.000
_cell.angle_alpha   90.00
_cell.angle_beta   90.00
_cell.angle_gamma   90.00
#
_symmetry.space_group_name_H-M   'P 1'
#
loop_
_entity.id
_entity.type
_entity.pdbx_description
1 polymer ?
#
loop_
_entity_poly.entity_id
_entity_poly.type
_entity_poly.pdbx_seq_one_letter_code
_entity_poly.pdbx_strand_id
1 'polypeptide(L)'
;MEIRKTVQQINNGTGYLIKKLESDEFLEEGTDNGAELVGYFKDGKLVKIKEWIGLSSCFNITEYYLQDGKLIFRYSKGSQAPYNDSTQTFDYDKSSITMECRFYFDKDKLIKSILKGSSRCSGEPGDSLAKIVLQECERYKKLLAKK
;
A
#
# COMPACT_ATOMS: atom_id res chain seq x y z
N MET A 1 -18.90 -0.68 13.10
CA MET A 1 -17.76 0.20 12.98
C MET A 1 -17.68 0.86 11.62
N GLU A 2 -17.40 2.13 11.59
CA GLU A 2 -17.53 2.97 10.39
C GLU A 2 -16.36 2.85 9.40
N ILE A 3 -15.24 2.21 9.77
CA ILE A 3 -14.06 2.16 8.92
C ILE A 3 -14.34 1.52 7.57
N ARG A 4 -14.98 0.34 7.56
CA ARG A 4 -15.31 -0.35 6.30
C ARG A 4 -16.21 0.48 5.40
N LYS A 5 -17.15 1.19 5.99
CA LYS A 5 -18.07 2.05 5.26
C LYS A 5 -17.33 3.22 4.62
N THR A 6 -16.43 3.85 5.38
CA THR A 6 -15.62 4.96 4.87
C THR A 6 -14.71 4.50 3.73
N VAL A 7 -14.06 3.36 3.89
CA VAL A 7 -13.20 2.77 2.85
C VAL A 7 -14.02 2.50 1.58
N GLN A 8 -15.19 1.92 1.72
CA GLN A 8 -16.07 1.64 0.59
C GLN A 8 -16.53 2.92 -0.11
N GLN A 9 -16.86 3.95 0.65
CA GLN A 9 -17.23 5.26 0.10
C GLN A 9 -16.08 5.87 -0.69
N ILE A 10 -14.86 5.78 -0.20
CA ILE A 10 -13.67 6.30 -0.90
C ILE A 10 -13.47 5.54 -2.21
N ASN A 11 -13.55 4.20 -2.18
CA ASN A 11 -13.34 3.38 -3.38
C ASN A 11 -14.44 3.56 -4.42
N ASN A 12 -15.66 3.87 -4.01
CA ASN A 12 -16.78 4.11 -4.93
C ASN A 12 -16.90 5.56 -5.36
N GLY A 13 -16.11 6.46 -4.78
CA GLY A 13 -16.13 7.88 -5.11
C GLY A 13 -15.51 8.18 -6.45
N THR A 14 -15.81 9.36 -6.99
CA THR A 14 -15.27 9.86 -8.26
C THR A 14 -14.83 11.31 -8.09
N GLY A 15 -14.14 11.84 -9.08
CA GLY A 15 -13.73 13.24 -9.08
C GLY A 15 -12.52 13.54 -8.23
N TYR A 16 -11.67 12.52 -8.00
CA TYR A 16 -10.44 12.73 -7.26
C TYR A 16 -9.39 13.44 -8.09
N LEU A 17 -8.67 14.38 -7.45
CA LEU A 17 -7.42 14.88 -7.98
C LEU A 17 -6.33 13.87 -7.65
N ILE A 18 -5.62 13.41 -8.68
CA ILE A 18 -4.62 12.35 -8.51
C ILE A 18 -3.23 12.93 -8.67
N LYS A 19 -2.33 12.61 -7.73
CA LYS A 19 -0.92 12.97 -7.80
C LYS A 19 -0.09 11.71 -7.75
N LYS A 20 0.87 11.59 -8.68
CA LYS A 20 1.74 10.42 -8.79
C LYS A 20 3.19 10.79 -8.55
N LEU A 21 3.92 9.93 -7.84
CA LEU A 21 5.36 10.02 -7.68
C LEU A 21 6.00 8.73 -8.19
N GLU A 22 7.13 8.87 -8.89
CA GLU A 22 7.90 7.73 -9.36
C GLU A 22 8.86 7.24 -8.27
N SER A 23 9.50 6.09 -8.50
CA SER A 23 10.32 5.43 -7.47
C SER A 23 11.38 6.33 -6.84
N ASP A 24 12.09 7.11 -7.64
CA ASP A 24 13.17 7.99 -7.16
C ASP A 24 12.65 9.19 -6.38
N GLU A 25 11.36 9.49 -6.48
CA GLU A 25 10.76 10.61 -5.76
C GLU A 25 10.29 10.25 -4.35
N PHE A 26 10.14 8.95 -4.03
CA PHE A 26 9.64 8.56 -2.71
C PHE A 26 10.42 7.41 -2.06
N LEU A 27 11.29 6.74 -2.77
CA LEU A 27 12.14 5.67 -2.23
C LEU A 27 13.58 6.14 -2.16
N GLU A 28 14.27 5.80 -1.08
CA GLU A 28 15.69 6.10 -0.94
C GLU A 28 16.55 5.20 -1.82
N GLU A 29 16.10 3.95 -2.00
CA GLU A 29 16.76 2.97 -2.86
C GLU A 29 15.83 2.57 -3.98
N GLY A 30 16.37 2.30 -5.15
CA GLY A 30 15.59 1.82 -6.28
C GLY A 30 15.08 0.40 -6.05
N THR A 31 14.14 0.00 -6.89
CA THR A 31 13.59 -1.36 -6.90
C THR A 31 13.87 -2.03 -8.23
N ASP A 32 13.83 -3.37 -8.26
CA ASP A 32 14.17 -4.13 -9.47
C ASP A 32 13.21 -3.85 -10.63
N ASN A 33 11.92 -3.65 -10.34
CA ASN A 33 10.88 -3.47 -11.35
C ASN A 33 10.10 -2.17 -11.21
N GLY A 34 10.65 -1.20 -10.50
CA GLY A 34 10.04 0.12 -10.36
C GLY A 34 9.07 0.24 -9.19
N ALA A 35 8.58 1.43 -9.01
CA ALA A 35 7.63 1.74 -7.95
C ALA A 35 6.85 3.00 -8.29
N GLU A 36 5.65 3.11 -7.72
CA GLU A 36 4.79 4.27 -7.92
C GLU A 36 4.02 4.57 -6.64
N LEU A 37 3.90 5.84 -6.31
CA LEU A 37 3.09 6.31 -5.19
C LEU A 37 2.02 7.24 -5.74
N VAL A 38 0.76 6.97 -5.42
CA VAL A 38 -0.38 7.73 -5.92
C VAL A 38 -1.19 8.27 -4.75
N GLY A 39 -1.43 9.57 -4.76
CA GLY A 39 -2.30 10.21 -3.78
C GLY A 39 -3.62 10.60 -4.43
N TYR A 40 -4.72 10.36 -3.72
CA TYR A 40 -6.08 10.69 -4.15
C TYR A 40 -6.62 11.78 -3.24
N PHE A 41 -6.91 12.95 -3.82
CA PHE A 41 -7.39 14.12 -3.08
C PHE A 41 -8.83 14.43 -3.45
N LYS A 42 -9.62 14.76 -2.45
CA LYS A 42 -10.99 15.23 -2.64
C LYS A 42 -11.21 16.49 -1.80
N ASP A 43 -11.66 17.55 -2.44
CA ASP A 43 -11.86 18.85 -1.80
C ASP A 43 -10.61 19.33 -1.05
N GLY A 44 -9.46 19.13 -1.66
CA GLY A 44 -8.17 19.53 -1.09
C GLY A 44 -7.62 18.62 0.01
N LYS A 45 -8.32 17.52 0.32
CA LYS A 45 -7.92 16.61 1.37
C LYS A 45 -7.45 15.28 0.79
N LEU A 46 -6.31 14.79 1.27
CA LEU A 46 -5.81 13.46 0.91
C LEU A 46 -6.66 12.40 1.60
N VAL A 47 -7.28 11.52 0.84
CA VAL A 47 -8.18 10.48 1.38
C VAL A 47 -7.67 9.07 1.13
N LYS A 48 -6.78 8.89 0.16
CA LYS A 48 -6.23 7.57 -0.16
C LYS A 48 -4.83 7.71 -0.72
N ILE A 49 -3.95 6.78 -0.33
CA ILE A 49 -2.60 6.65 -0.90
C ILE A 49 -2.47 5.21 -1.39
N LYS A 50 -1.98 5.04 -2.62
CA LYS A 50 -1.70 3.73 -3.17
C LYS A 50 -0.22 3.63 -3.51
N GLU A 51 0.44 2.60 -2.98
CA GLU A 51 1.84 2.32 -3.25
C GLU A 51 1.95 1.02 -4.04
N TRP A 52 2.69 1.05 -5.12
CA TRP A 52 3.04 -0.15 -5.89
C TRP A 52 4.56 -0.27 -5.91
N ILE A 53 5.08 -1.44 -5.52
CA ILE A 53 6.52 -1.70 -5.53
C ILE A 53 6.76 -3.03 -6.25
N GLY A 54 7.55 -2.98 -7.33
CA GLY A 54 7.94 -4.17 -8.09
C GLY A 54 9.30 -4.67 -7.64
N LEU A 55 9.35 -5.93 -7.26
CA LEU A 55 10.58 -6.64 -6.89
C LEU A 55 10.85 -7.70 -7.94
N SER A 56 11.99 -8.43 -7.83
CA SER A 56 12.42 -9.34 -8.90
C SER A 56 11.38 -10.41 -9.25
N SER A 57 10.70 -10.98 -8.26
CA SER A 57 9.71 -12.05 -8.50
C SER A 57 8.37 -11.77 -7.84
N CYS A 58 8.23 -10.62 -7.21
CA CYS A 58 7.05 -10.24 -6.45
C CYS A 58 6.70 -8.81 -6.75
N PHE A 59 5.45 -8.44 -6.50
CA PHE A 59 5.11 -7.03 -6.36
C PHE A 59 4.13 -6.87 -5.20
N ASN A 60 4.26 -5.73 -4.54
CA ASN A 60 3.45 -5.40 -3.39
C ASN A 60 2.61 -4.17 -3.70
N ILE A 61 1.34 -4.25 -3.36
CA ILE A 61 0.42 -3.12 -3.47
C ILE A 61 -0.09 -2.82 -2.07
N THR A 62 0.06 -1.56 -1.65
CA THR A 62 -0.41 -1.13 -0.34
C THR A 62 -1.31 0.09 -0.51
N GLU A 63 -2.45 0.06 0.15
CA GLU A 63 -3.42 1.14 0.13
C GLU A 63 -3.60 1.68 1.55
N TYR A 64 -3.52 3.00 1.68
CA TYR A 64 -3.75 3.72 2.93
C TYR A 64 -5.00 4.55 2.77
N TYR A 65 -5.91 4.45 3.72
CA TYR A 65 -7.17 5.22 3.70
C TYR A 65 -7.19 6.16 4.88
N LEU A 66 -7.49 7.42 4.62
CA LEU A 66 -7.42 8.47 5.63
C LEU A 66 -8.79 9.12 5.82
N GLN A 67 -9.05 9.53 7.05
CA GLN A 67 -10.21 10.32 7.42
C GLN A 67 -9.72 11.47 8.29
N ASP A 68 -10.03 12.70 7.88
CA ASP A 68 -9.59 13.91 8.58
C ASP A 68 -8.06 13.94 8.80
N GLY A 69 -7.31 13.45 7.79
CA GLY A 69 -5.86 13.43 7.82
C GLY A 69 -5.24 12.29 8.60
N LYS A 70 -6.04 11.41 9.19
CA LYS A 70 -5.54 10.29 9.98
C LYS A 70 -5.77 8.96 9.30
N LEU A 71 -4.78 8.07 9.41
CA LEU A 71 -4.89 6.72 8.86
C LEU A 71 -5.94 5.92 9.63
N ILE A 72 -6.92 5.37 8.91
CA ILE A 72 -7.97 4.53 9.49
C ILE A 72 -7.86 3.07 9.04
N PHE A 73 -7.28 2.82 7.86
CA PHE A 73 -7.19 1.47 7.30
C PHE A 73 -6.01 1.37 6.35
N ARG A 74 -5.25 0.29 6.48
CA ARG A 74 -4.16 -0.04 5.55
C ARG A 74 -4.37 -1.46 5.05
N TYR A 75 -4.42 -1.59 3.73
CA TYR A 75 -4.52 -2.89 3.07
C TYR A 75 -3.26 -3.11 2.25
N SER A 76 -2.58 -4.23 2.51
CA SER A 76 -1.39 -4.60 1.76
C SER A 76 -1.56 -5.99 1.19
N LYS A 77 -1.23 -6.16 -0.09
CA LYS A 77 -1.22 -7.46 -0.73
C LYS A 77 0.10 -7.69 -1.43
N GLY A 78 0.60 -8.91 -1.31
CA GLY A 78 1.78 -9.36 -2.01
C GLY A 78 1.40 -10.36 -3.09
N SER A 79 1.97 -10.19 -4.28
CA SER A 79 1.79 -11.11 -5.41
C SER A 79 3.14 -11.69 -5.77
N GLN A 80 3.15 -12.97 -6.13
CA GLN A 80 4.36 -13.68 -6.52
C GLN A 80 4.19 -14.32 -7.89
N ALA A 81 5.25 -14.26 -8.71
CA ALA A 81 5.32 -14.92 -9.99
C ALA A 81 6.05 -16.25 -9.83
N PRO A 82 5.53 -17.36 -10.38
CA PRO A 82 6.23 -18.64 -10.32
C PRO A 82 7.47 -18.62 -11.21
N TYR A 83 8.51 -19.32 -10.79
CA TYR A 83 9.72 -19.48 -11.60
C TYR A 83 9.49 -20.54 -12.68
N ASN A 84 9.88 -20.23 -13.90
CA ASN A 84 9.79 -21.17 -15.03
C ASN A 84 11.19 -21.66 -15.39
N ASP A 85 11.47 -22.93 -15.12
CA ASP A 85 12.79 -23.54 -15.39
C ASP A 85 13.11 -23.58 -16.88
N SER A 86 12.10 -23.71 -17.73
CA SER A 86 12.30 -23.79 -19.19
C SER A 86 12.80 -22.47 -19.79
N THR A 87 12.32 -21.35 -19.27
CA THR A 87 12.72 -20.01 -19.73
C THR A 87 13.77 -19.36 -18.82
N GLN A 88 14.05 -19.97 -17.67
CA GLN A 88 14.96 -19.45 -16.64
C GLN A 88 14.58 -18.04 -16.18
N THR A 89 13.27 -17.78 -16.08
CA THR A 89 12.75 -16.51 -15.65
C THR A 89 11.42 -16.70 -14.90
N PHE A 90 10.88 -15.62 -14.34
CA PHE A 90 9.61 -15.66 -13.65
C PHE A 90 8.46 -15.38 -14.62
N ASP A 91 7.38 -16.16 -14.51
CA ASP A 91 6.17 -15.99 -15.32
C ASP A 91 5.24 -14.96 -14.67
N TYR A 92 5.45 -13.68 -14.98
CA TYR A 92 4.65 -12.60 -14.41
C TYR A 92 3.17 -12.69 -14.78
N ASP A 93 2.86 -13.29 -15.93
CA ASP A 93 1.47 -13.51 -16.36
C ASP A 93 0.71 -14.47 -15.46
N LYS A 94 1.43 -15.29 -14.70
CA LYS A 94 0.86 -16.28 -13.79
C LYS A 94 0.98 -15.85 -12.34
N SER A 95 1.23 -14.57 -12.08
CA SER A 95 1.32 -14.04 -10.73
C SER A 95 0.00 -14.22 -9.99
N SER A 96 0.08 -14.52 -8.70
CA SER A 96 -1.08 -14.70 -7.85
C SER A 96 -0.87 -14.01 -6.51
N ILE A 97 -1.95 -13.57 -5.90
CA ILE A 97 -1.91 -12.98 -4.56
C ILE A 97 -1.60 -14.09 -3.56
N THR A 98 -0.51 -13.93 -2.81
CA THR A 98 -0.07 -14.91 -1.82
C THR A 98 -0.20 -14.39 -0.39
N MET A 99 -0.30 -13.08 -0.21
CA MET A 99 -0.39 -12.46 1.11
C MET A 99 -1.38 -11.30 1.07
N GLU A 100 -2.19 -11.20 2.11
CA GLU A 100 -3.04 -10.04 2.36
C GLU A 100 -2.93 -9.65 3.82
N CYS A 101 -2.79 -8.37 4.09
CA CYS A 101 -2.70 -7.84 5.44
C CYS A 101 -3.60 -6.62 5.57
N ARG A 102 -4.43 -6.60 6.62
CA ARG A 102 -5.33 -5.50 6.91
C ARG A 102 -5.08 -4.99 8.32
N PHE A 103 -4.81 -3.68 8.41
CA PHE A 103 -4.64 -2.99 9.68
C PHE A 103 -5.74 -1.94 9.82
N TYR A 104 -6.41 -1.95 10.97
CA TYR A 104 -7.46 -0.99 11.30
C TYR A 104 -6.97 -0.09 12.42
N PHE A 105 -7.10 1.21 12.25
CA PHE A 105 -6.61 2.20 13.21
C PHE A 105 -7.74 3.10 13.71
N ASP A 106 -7.63 3.52 14.96
CA ASP A 106 -8.49 4.52 15.57
C ASP A 106 -7.61 5.46 16.40
N LYS A 107 -7.62 6.76 16.04
CA LYS A 107 -6.82 7.79 16.72
C LYS A 107 -5.35 7.38 16.86
N ASP A 108 -4.76 6.92 15.73
CA ASP A 108 -3.37 6.48 15.64
C ASP A 108 -3.02 5.24 16.45
N LYS A 109 -4.03 4.46 16.84
CA LYS A 109 -3.84 3.19 17.53
C LYS A 109 -4.33 2.03 16.67
N LEU A 110 -3.53 0.98 16.60
CA LEU A 110 -3.94 -0.25 15.92
C LEU A 110 -5.00 -0.94 16.77
N ILE A 111 -6.21 -1.11 16.22
CA ILE A 111 -7.32 -1.74 16.92
C ILE A 111 -7.60 -3.15 16.42
N LYS A 112 -7.13 -3.50 15.21
CA LYS A 112 -7.33 -4.83 14.65
C LYS A 112 -6.34 -5.07 13.53
N SER A 113 -5.82 -6.29 13.43
CA SER A 113 -5.01 -6.72 12.30
C SER A 113 -5.47 -8.08 11.81
N ILE A 114 -5.45 -8.26 10.50
CA ILE A 114 -5.80 -9.54 9.86
C ILE A 114 -4.70 -9.85 8.85
N LEU A 115 -4.08 -11.02 9.00
CA LEU A 115 -3.06 -11.51 8.08
C LEU A 115 -3.53 -12.80 7.45
N LYS A 116 -3.43 -12.89 6.12
CA LYS A 116 -3.68 -14.12 5.35
C LYS A 116 -2.50 -14.38 4.45
N GLY A 117 -2.01 -15.62 4.47
CA GLY A 117 -0.92 -16.05 3.60
C GLY A 117 0.44 -15.51 4.02
N SER A 118 1.39 -15.59 3.10
CA SER A 118 2.75 -15.11 3.31
C SER A 118 3.38 -14.73 1.97
N SER A 119 4.45 -13.91 2.02
CA SER A 119 5.20 -13.53 0.84
C SER A 119 6.70 -13.70 1.12
N ARG A 120 7.43 -14.28 0.14
CA ARG A 120 8.88 -14.41 0.24
C ARG A 120 9.59 -13.05 0.12
N CYS A 121 8.89 -12.03 -0.38
CA CYS A 121 9.45 -10.71 -0.60
C CYS A 121 9.11 -9.71 0.50
N SER A 122 8.30 -10.12 1.48
CA SER A 122 7.88 -9.26 2.60
C SER A 122 8.18 -9.95 3.91
N GLY A 123 8.60 -9.20 4.92
CA GLY A 123 8.72 -9.71 6.26
C GLY A 123 7.35 -10.05 6.84
N GLU A 124 7.33 -10.78 7.94
CA GLU A 124 6.07 -11.11 8.61
C GLU A 124 5.48 -9.84 9.25
N PRO A 125 4.26 -9.43 8.84
CA PRO A 125 3.62 -8.30 9.49
C PRO A 125 3.17 -8.70 10.91
N GLY A 126 3.30 -7.79 11.83
CA GLY A 126 2.88 -7.97 13.20
C GLY A 126 2.50 -6.64 13.82
N ASP A 127 1.99 -6.68 15.03
CA ASP A 127 1.52 -5.48 15.72
C ASP A 127 2.64 -4.47 15.95
N SER A 128 3.88 -4.93 16.06
CA SER A 128 5.06 -4.07 16.16
C SER A 128 5.27 -3.19 14.91
N LEU A 129 4.69 -3.57 13.78
CA LEU A 129 4.76 -2.78 12.56
C LEU A 129 3.83 -1.56 12.58
N ALA A 130 2.88 -1.49 13.50
CA ALA A 130 1.90 -0.41 13.55
C ALA A 130 2.57 0.96 13.60
N LYS A 131 3.60 1.10 14.44
CA LYS A 131 4.35 2.35 14.55
C LYS A 131 5.05 2.70 13.24
N ILE A 132 5.67 1.71 12.61
CA ILE A 132 6.36 1.89 11.32
C ILE A 132 5.37 2.29 10.24
N VAL A 133 4.21 1.65 10.22
CA VAL A 133 3.13 1.96 9.27
C VAL A 133 2.66 3.40 9.42
N LEU A 134 2.46 3.86 10.65
CA LEU A 134 2.03 5.24 10.91
C LEU A 134 3.10 6.24 10.47
N GLN A 135 4.37 5.96 10.74
CA GLN A 135 5.49 6.80 10.31
C GLN A 135 5.58 6.88 8.79
N GLU A 136 5.42 5.75 8.12
CA GLU A 136 5.47 5.68 6.65
C GLU A 136 4.31 6.46 6.04
N CYS A 137 3.12 6.33 6.59
CA CYS A 137 1.95 7.08 6.15
C CYS A 137 2.18 8.60 6.27
N GLU A 138 2.75 9.05 7.39
CA GLU A 138 3.08 10.46 7.59
C GLU A 138 4.12 10.95 6.57
N ARG A 139 5.12 10.14 6.28
CA ARG A 139 6.14 10.47 5.28
C ARG A 139 5.50 10.65 3.90
N TYR A 140 4.63 9.74 3.51
CA TYR A 140 3.94 9.81 2.22
C TYR A 140 3.01 11.01 2.13
N LYS A 141 2.31 11.34 3.21
CA LYS A 141 1.45 12.52 3.27
C LYS A 141 2.26 13.79 2.98
N LYS A 142 3.44 13.91 3.58
CA LYS A 142 4.33 15.05 3.37
C LYS A 142 4.84 15.12 1.94
N LEU A 143 5.25 13.99 1.37
CA LEU A 143 5.73 13.94 0.00
C LEU A 143 4.65 14.33 -1.00
N LEU A 144 3.43 13.83 -0.80
CA LEU A 144 2.31 14.12 -1.69
C LEU A 144 1.77 15.55 -1.52
N ALA A 145 2.01 16.18 -0.38
CA ALA A 145 1.61 17.57 -0.15
C ALA A 145 2.50 18.58 -0.86
N LYS A 146 3.70 18.18 -1.28
CA LYS A 146 4.60 19.08 -2.02
C LYS A 146 4.06 19.32 -3.43
N LYS A 147 4.15 20.56 -3.86
CA LYS A 147 3.72 20.95 -5.20
C LYS A 147 4.82 20.72 -6.23
#